data_d27f733b0a28aa727aec34db5bbe481f
#
_entry.id   d27f733b0a28aa727aec34db5bbe481f
#
_cell.length_a   1.000
_cell.length_b   1.000
_cell.length_c   1.000
_cell.angle_alpha   90.00
_cell.angle_beta   90.00
_cell.angle_gamma   90.00
#
_symmetry.space_group_name_H-M   'P 1'
#
loop_
_entity.id
_entity.type
_entity.pdbx_description
1 polymer ?
#
loop_
_entity_poly.entity_id
_entity_poly.type
_entity_poly.pdbx_seq_one_letter_code
_entity_poly.pdbx_strand_id
1 'polypeptide(L)'
;MNILRRKKYKEFLTCFLLFTLTVCGLLLGAPAHSLGALARPVPSQSPVALHGRLRVDKTRLTDCHGEPFQLYGMSTHGIAWFPQYISPDTFRTLRDDWNTNCIRLAMYTDEYNGYCSGGNQEALKALVKNGIDYATELGMYVILDWHVLNDRDPNVHKAEALKFFQEMSSLYKDYDNILYEICNEPNSGTSWDSIKSYAREVIPVIRANDEDAVILVGTPTWSQDIDQAAASPLEYDNLLYTLHFYANTHTDWLRKRLDACIAQGLPVFVSEFGTCDASGSGGNNFAQTSLWLELLDQHQISYCCWNLANKAETSSVIAPSCSKVSGWNPEELSETGRWIREYFLRK
;
A
#
# COMPACT_ATOMS: atom_id res chain seq x y z
N MET A 1 38.68 -27.40 -64.47
CA MET A 1 37.43 -27.31 -63.66
C MET A 1 37.59 -26.28 -62.54
N ASN A 2 37.99 -25.04 -62.83
CA ASN A 2 38.29 -24.06 -61.82
C ASN A 2 38.25 -22.57 -62.27
N ILE A 3 37.49 -22.25 -63.33
CA ILE A 3 37.39 -20.85 -63.81
C ILE A 3 35.93 -20.35 -63.84
N LEU A 4 34.92 -21.21 -63.72
CA LEU A 4 33.51 -20.83 -63.75
C LEU A 4 32.87 -20.56 -62.41
N ARG A 5 33.61 -20.75 -61.27
CA ARG A 5 33.09 -20.46 -59.92
C ARG A 5 33.43 -19.06 -59.39
N ARG A 6 34.35 -18.32 -60.05
CA ARG A 6 34.76 -16.96 -59.60
C ARG A 6 33.93 -15.83 -60.23
N LYS A 7 33.12 -16.05 -61.23
CA LYS A 7 32.29 -15.00 -61.85
C LYS A 7 30.92 -14.81 -61.20
N LYS A 8 30.38 -15.82 -60.56
CA LYS A 8 29.09 -15.68 -59.82
C LYS A 8 29.16 -15.00 -58.44
N TYR A 9 30.38 -14.90 -57.86
CA TYR A 9 30.55 -14.25 -56.55
C TYR A 9 30.76 -12.74 -56.64
N LYS A 10 31.14 -12.21 -57.79
CA LYS A 10 31.32 -10.77 -57.98
C LYS A 10 30.04 -10.01 -58.29
N GLU A 11 29.07 -10.66 -58.86
CA GLU A 11 27.76 -10.03 -59.19
C GLU A 11 26.81 -10.02 -57.98
N PHE A 12 27.02 -10.92 -57.00
CA PHE A 12 26.22 -10.94 -55.77
C PHE A 12 26.69 -9.92 -54.72
N LEU A 13 27.93 -9.45 -54.81
CA LEU A 13 28.47 -8.46 -53.88
C LEU A 13 28.17 -7.00 -54.31
N THR A 14 27.87 -6.75 -55.57
CA THR A 14 27.59 -5.42 -56.10
C THR A 14 26.12 -5.03 -55.95
N CYS A 15 25.19 -5.98 -55.84
CA CYS A 15 23.79 -5.74 -55.53
C CYS A 15 23.50 -5.52 -54.02
N PHE A 16 24.39 -5.98 -53.13
CA PHE A 16 24.19 -5.84 -51.67
C PHE A 16 24.75 -4.52 -51.12
N LEU A 17 25.62 -3.85 -51.85
CA LEU A 17 26.23 -2.56 -51.45
C LEU A 17 25.48 -1.33 -51.95
N LEU A 18 24.46 -1.49 -52.80
CA LEU A 18 23.62 -0.38 -53.27
C LEU A 18 22.28 -0.26 -52.55
N PHE A 19 21.95 -1.19 -51.63
CA PHE A 19 20.73 -1.15 -50.82
C PHE A 19 20.95 -0.68 -49.39
N THR A 20 22.20 -0.49 -48.99
CA THR A 20 22.55 -0.04 -47.61
C THR A 20 22.91 1.44 -47.49
N LEU A 21 22.84 2.22 -48.58
CA LEU A 21 23.19 3.64 -48.57
C LEU A 21 22.00 4.60 -48.73
N THR A 22 20.76 4.11 -48.74
CA THR A 22 19.56 4.97 -48.89
C THR A 22 18.62 4.96 -47.64
N VAL A 23 19.03 4.37 -46.51
CA VAL A 23 18.23 4.36 -45.26
C VAL A 23 18.95 5.08 -44.11
N CYS A 24 20.09 5.72 -44.32
CA CYS A 24 20.87 6.40 -43.30
C CYS A 24 20.75 7.94 -43.32
N GLY A 25 19.61 8.45 -43.74
CA GLY A 25 19.46 9.90 -43.90
C GLY A 25 18.09 10.45 -43.54
N LEU A 26 17.48 10.05 -42.38
CA LEU A 26 16.32 10.76 -41.78
C LEU A 26 16.00 10.19 -40.38
N LEU A 27 16.97 10.31 -39.46
CA LEU A 27 16.71 10.21 -38.03
C LEU A 27 17.44 11.37 -37.32
N LEU A 28 17.02 12.58 -37.66
CA LEU A 28 17.31 13.75 -36.86
C LEU A 28 16.04 14.15 -36.11
N GLY A 29 16.03 13.88 -34.80
CA GLY A 29 15.43 14.78 -33.83
C GLY A 29 13.91 14.86 -33.82
N ALA A 30 13.21 13.79 -33.43
CA ALA A 30 11.97 13.97 -32.69
C ALA A 30 12.33 14.01 -31.19
N PRO A 31 11.95 15.05 -30.44
CA PRO A 31 12.06 14.99 -29.00
C PRO A 31 11.17 13.83 -28.54
N ALA A 32 11.72 12.96 -27.70
CA ALA A 32 10.93 12.01 -26.96
C ALA A 32 9.96 12.83 -26.06
N HIS A 33 8.78 13.11 -26.59
CA HIS A 33 7.69 13.49 -25.74
C HIS A 33 7.44 12.27 -24.85
N SER A 34 7.75 12.40 -23.56
CA SER A 34 7.17 11.58 -22.54
C SER A 34 5.65 11.63 -22.78
N LEU A 35 5.11 10.57 -23.35
CA LEU A 35 3.68 10.33 -23.31
C LEU A 35 3.39 10.18 -21.81
N GLY A 36 2.98 11.28 -21.18
CA GLY A 36 2.30 11.20 -19.89
C GLY A 36 1.23 10.14 -20.06
N ALA A 37 1.27 9.12 -19.24
CA ALA A 37 0.25 8.09 -19.22
C ALA A 37 -1.07 8.85 -19.12
N LEU A 38 -1.89 8.81 -20.18
CA LEU A 38 -3.26 9.32 -20.11
C LEU A 38 -3.93 8.50 -19.04
N ALA A 39 -4.23 9.13 -17.91
CA ALA A 39 -4.95 8.50 -16.82
C ALA A 39 -6.20 7.82 -17.42
N ARG A 40 -6.28 6.51 -17.27
CA ARG A 40 -7.48 5.78 -17.73
C ARG A 40 -8.66 6.30 -16.93
N PRO A 41 -9.83 6.52 -17.56
CA PRO A 41 -10.97 7.07 -16.85
C PRO A 41 -11.37 6.13 -15.70
N VAL A 42 -11.36 6.67 -14.48
CA VAL A 42 -11.84 5.98 -13.27
C VAL A 42 -13.33 5.66 -13.44
N PRO A 43 -13.81 4.46 -13.06
CA PRO A 43 -15.23 4.12 -13.18
C PRO A 43 -16.11 5.13 -12.42
N SER A 44 -17.14 5.68 -13.06
CA SER A 44 -17.94 6.80 -12.55
C SER A 44 -18.69 6.53 -11.23
N GLN A 45 -18.83 5.27 -10.84
CA GLN A 45 -19.47 4.82 -9.59
C GLN A 45 -18.45 4.24 -8.60
N SER A 46 -17.16 4.45 -8.85
CA SER A 46 -16.13 3.96 -7.93
C SER A 46 -15.98 4.85 -6.70
N PRO A 47 -15.44 4.34 -5.59
CA PRO A 47 -15.20 5.14 -4.38
C PRO A 47 -14.45 6.45 -4.66
N VAL A 48 -13.38 6.41 -5.44
CA VAL A 48 -12.59 7.62 -5.77
C VAL A 48 -13.37 8.60 -6.64
N ALA A 49 -14.16 8.11 -7.60
CA ALA A 49 -14.98 9.00 -8.45
C ALA A 49 -16.08 9.72 -7.68
N LEU A 50 -16.60 9.08 -6.63
CA LEU A 50 -17.68 9.63 -5.80
C LEU A 50 -17.16 10.54 -4.69
N HIS A 51 -15.99 10.22 -4.11
CA HIS A 51 -15.48 10.86 -2.90
C HIS A 51 -14.22 11.72 -3.13
N GLY A 52 -13.53 11.56 -4.27
CA GLY A 52 -12.36 12.37 -4.63
C GLY A 52 -11.22 12.27 -3.63
N ARG A 53 -10.44 13.33 -3.51
CA ARG A 53 -9.31 13.42 -2.57
C ARG A 53 -9.82 13.50 -1.13
N LEU A 54 -9.23 12.66 -0.28
CA LEU A 54 -9.56 12.62 1.14
C LEU A 54 -8.74 13.65 1.92
N ARG A 55 -9.31 14.08 3.05
CA ARG A 55 -8.67 14.98 4.02
C ARG A 55 -8.95 14.52 5.43
N VAL A 56 -8.12 14.97 6.36
CA VAL A 56 -8.38 14.78 7.80
C VAL A 56 -9.05 16.03 8.35
N ASP A 57 -10.28 15.88 8.84
CA ASP A 57 -10.98 16.90 9.62
C ASP A 57 -11.19 16.41 11.04
N LYS A 58 -10.53 17.10 12.00
CA LYS A 58 -10.51 16.70 13.43
C LYS A 58 -10.01 15.26 13.59
N THR A 59 -10.89 14.31 13.95
CA THR A 59 -10.55 12.90 14.20
C THR A 59 -10.92 11.96 13.05
N ARG A 60 -11.37 12.47 11.89
CA ARG A 60 -11.96 11.66 10.81
C ARG A 60 -11.35 11.95 9.46
N LEU A 61 -11.35 10.96 8.60
CA LEU A 61 -11.24 11.18 7.17
C LEU A 61 -12.55 11.75 6.64
N THR A 62 -12.45 12.75 5.77
CA THR A 62 -13.56 13.33 5.02
C THR A 62 -13.24 13.30 3.53
N ASP A 63 -14.27 13.25 2.72
CA ASP A 63 -14.18 13.29 1.27
C ASP A 63 -14.06 14.73 0.72
N CYS A 64 -14.03 14.87 -0.60
CA CYS A 64 -13.94 16.17 -1.26
C CYS A 64 -15.17 17.08 -1.04
N HIS A 65 -16.26 16.54 -0.51
CA HIS A 65 -17.47 17.26 -0.13
C HIS A 65 -17.49 17.66 1.34
N GLY A 66 -16.48 17.23 2.13
CA GLY A 66 -16.41 17.45 3.57
C GLY A 66 -17.22 16.44 4.40
N GLU A 67 -17.77 15.41 3.76
CA GLU A 67 -18.52 14.36 4.44
C GLU A 67 -17.59 13.28 4.98
N PRO A 68 -17.86 12.75 6.19
CA PRO A 68 -17.06 11.66 6.75
C PRO A 68 -17.06 10.44 5.82
N PHE A 69 -15.86 9.92 5.56
CA PHE A 69 -15.66 8.76 4.69
C PHE A 69 -14.72 7.74 5.32
N GLN A 70 -15.18 6.50 5.46
CA GLN A 70 -14.43 5.42 6.07
C GLN A 70 -13.81 4.53 5.00
N LEU A 71 -12.48 4.34 5.06
CA LEU A 71 -11.78 3.31 4.28
C LEU A 71 -11.82 1.98 5.03
N TYR A 72 -12.11 0.91 4.30
CA TYR A 72 -12.02 -0.47 4.79
C TYR A 72 -11.56 -1.40 3.67
N GLY A 73 -10.57 -2.22 3.98
CA GLY A 73 -9.95 -3.05 2.96
C GLY A 73 -8.94 -4.05 3.48
N MET A 74 -8.09 -4.49 2.57
CA MET A 74 -7.08 -5.50 2.83
C MET A 74 -5.68 -4.91 2.77
N SER A 75 -4.78 -5.37 3.66
CA SER A 75 -3.34 -5.23 3.46
C SER A 75 -2.82 -6.43 2.67
N THR A 76 -1.94 -6.20 1.69
CA THR A 76 -1.09 -7.29 1.20
C THR A 76 -0.26 -7.82 2.36
N HIS A 77 0.21 -9.06 2.27
CA HIS A 77 1.43 -9.46 2.98
C HIS A 77 2.63 -8.79 2.31
N GLY A 78 3.85 -8.97 2.82
CA GLY A 78 5.04 -8.42 2.21
C GLY A 78 5.08 -8.65 0.69
N ILE A 79 5.10 -7.57 -0.08
CA ILE A 79 4.99 -7.62 -1.55
C ILE A 79 6.16 -8.37 -2.21
N ALA A 80 7.33 -8.44 -1.53
CA ALA A 80 8.48 -9.24 -1.98
C ALA A 80 8.21 -10.75 -1.92
N TRP A 81 7.32 -11.19 -1.03
CA TRP A 81 7.07 -12.62 -0.76
C TRP A 81 5.82 -13.14 -1.45
N PHE A 82 4.83 -12.27 -1.63
CA PHE A 82 3.55 -12.60 -2.26
C PHE A 82 3.19 -11.63 -3.40
N PRO A 83 4.11 -11.40 -4.36
CA PRO A 83 3.91 -10.42 -5.45
C PRO A 83 2.72 -10.79 -6.36
N GLN A 84 2.32 -12.07 -6.41
CA GLN A 84 1.24 -12.56 -7.25
C GLN A 84 -0.13 -11.95 -6.92
N TYR A 85 -0.31 -11.43 -5.70
CA TYR A 85 -1.55 -10.75 -5.30
C TYR A 85 -1.59 -9.27 -5.69
N ILE A 86 -0.52 -8.73 -6.25
CA ILE A 86 -0.52 -7.40 -6.88
C ILE A 86 -0.95 -7.56 -8.33
N SER A 87 -2.25 -7.68 -8.56
CA SER A 87 -2.80 -7.83 -9.91
C SER A 87 -4.17 -7.16 -10.04
N PRO A 88 -4.55 -6.77 -11.28
CA PRO A 88 -5.87 -6.14 -11.52
C PRO A 88 -7.03 -7.04 -11.12
N ASP A 89 -6.89 -8.36 -11.34
CA ASP A 89 -7.96 -9.31 -11.03
C ASP A 89 -8.12 -9.56 -9.53
N THR A 90 -7.01 -9.55 -8.79
CA THR A 90 -7.02 -9.58 -7.32
C THR A 90 -7.78 -8.38 -6.77
N PHE A 91 -7.39 -7.17 -7.18
CA PHE A 91 -7.99 -5.93 -6.67
C PHE A 91 -9.45 -5.79 -7.10
N ARG A 92 -9.79 -6.23 -8.33
CA ARG A 92 -11.19 -6.28 -8.78
C ARG A 92 -12.01 -7.23 -7.91
N THR A 93 -11.49 -8.41 -7.57
CA THR A 93 -12.16 -9.35 -6.66
C THR A 93 -12.38 -8.72 -5.27
N LEU A 94 -11.38 -8.04 -4.72
CA LEU A 94 -11.54 -7.36 -3.42
C LEU A 94 -12.61 -6.26 -3.49
N ARG A 95 -12.63 -5.46 -4.56
CA ARG A 95 -13.62 -4.41 -4.74
C ARG A 95 -15.05 -4.98 -4.96
N ASP A 96 -15.17 -5.89 -5.92
CA ASP A 96 -16.50 -6.31 -6.43
C ASP A 96 -17.11 -7.44 -5.59
N ASP A 97 -16.29 -8.41 -5.13
CA ASP A 97 -16.77 -9.59 -4.43
C ASP A 97 -16.62 -9.48 -2.89
N TRP A 98 -15.79 -8.54 -2.42
CA TRP A 98 -15.57 -8.30 -0.98
C TRP A 98 -16.04 -6.92 -0.53
N ASN A 99 -16.50 -6.07 -1.45
CA ASN A 99 -16.96 -4.70 -1.17
C ASN A 99 -15.90 -3.81 -0.51
N THR A 100 -14.59 -4.03 -0.78
CA THR A 100 -13.55 -3.17 -0.22
C THR A 100 -13.37 -1.89 -1.04
N ASN A 101 -12.98 -0.79 -0.39
CA ASN A 101 -12.73 0.48 -1.05
C ASN A 101 -11.25 0.91 -1.01
N CYS A 102 -10.38 0.18 -0.31
CA CYS A 102 -8.95 0.44 -0.29
C CYS A 102 -8.10 -0.83 -0.26
N ILE A 103 -6.82 -0.68 -0.64
CA ILE A 103 -5.77 -1.68 -0.53
C ILE A 103 -4.53 -1.06 0.11
N ARG A 104 -3.86 -1.76 1.02
CA ARG A 104 -2.59 -1.37 1.62
C ARG A 104 -1.46 -2.22 1.02
N LEU A 105 -0.42 -1.58 0.53
CA LEU A 105 0.75 -2.21 -0.09
C LEU A 105 1.90 -2.27 0.91
N ALA A 106 2.08 -3.41 1.56
CA ALA A 106 3.09 -3.61 2.60
C ALA A 106 4.48 -3.88 1.98
N MET A 107 5.32 -2.85 1.88
CA MET A 107 6.68 -2.97 1.38
C MET A 107 7.67 -3.05 2.54
N TYR A 108 8.04 -4.27 2.94
CA TYR A 108 9.03 -4.49 3.99
C TYR A 108 10.36 -3.82 3.70
N THR A 109 10.96 -3.25 4.74
CA THR A 109 12.23 -2.54 4.70
C THR A 109 13.41 -3.44 5.03
N ASP A 110 13.43 -4.06 6.21
CA ASP A 110 14.59 -4.82 6.75
C ASP A 110 14.36 -6.34 6.86
N GLU A 111 13.24 -6.88 6.41
CA GLU A 111 13.01 -8.32 6.35
C GLU A 111 13.71 -8.95 5.15
N TYR A 112 13.76 -10.30 5.11
CA TYR A 112 14.34 -11.06 4.01
C TYR A 112 13.80 -10.58 2.65
N ASN A 113 14.69 -10.21 1.74
CA ASN A 113 14.37 -9.57 0.46
C ASN A 113 13.60 -8.24 0.58
N GLY A 114 13.63 -7.57 1.73
CA GLY A 114 13.09 -6.24 1.91
C GLY A 114 13.85 -5.18 1.13
N TYR A 115 13.27 -4.01 1.01
CA TYR A 115 13.79 -2.90 0.20
C TYR A 115 15.21 -2.48 0.60
N CYS A 116 15.54 -2.55 1.89
CA CYS A 116 16.84 -2.18 2.47
C CYS A 116 17.72 -3.38 2.82
N SER A 117 17.21 -4.62 2.72
CA SER A 117 17.88 -5.85 3.19
C SER A 117 18.10 -6.88 2.07
N GLY A 118 18.57 -6.44 0.93
CA GLY A 118 18.98 -7.30 -0.19
C GLY A 118 17.90 -7.55 -1.23
N GLY A 119 16.72 -6.98 -1.09
CA GLY A 119 15.68 -6.98 -2.12
C GLY A 119 16.09 -6.15 -3.34
N ASN A 120 15.54 -6.51 -4.49
CA ASN A 120 15.72 -5.70 -5.70
C ASN A 120 14.81 -4.46 -5.61
N GLN A 121 15.39 -3.31 -5.27
CA GLN A 121 14.65 -2.05 -5.07
C GLN A 121 13.83 -1.64 -6.29
N GLU A 122 14.36 -1.79 -7.51
CA GLU A 122 13.63 -1.43 -8.73
C GLU A 122 12.43 -2.35 -8.98
N ALA A 123 12.57 -3.66 -8.72
CA ALA A 123 11.46 -4.60 -8.81
C ALA A 123 10.39 -4.33 -7.75
N LEU A 124 10.78 -4.00 -6.51
CA LEU A 124 9.85 -3.64 -5.44
C LEU A 124 9.12 -2.32 -5.75
N LYS A 125 9.83 -1.31 -6.24
CA LYS A 125 9.20 -0.07 -6.72
C LYS A 125 8.23 -0.33 -7.89
N ALA A 126 8.57 -1.23 -8.80
CA ALA A 126 7.68 -1.61 -9.89
C ALA A 126 6.40 -2.29 -9.37
N LEU A 127 6.49 -3.17 -8.35
CA LEU A 127 5.32 -3.76 -7.71
C LEU A 127 4.44 -2.70 -7.05
N VAL A 128 5.03 -1.76 -6.33
CA VAL A 128 4.31 -0.63 -5.71
C VAL A 128 3.60 0.18 -6.79
N LYS A 129 4.30 0.58 -7.85
CA LYS A 129 3.73 1.35 -8.98
C LYS A 129 2.56 0.60 -9.63
N ASN A 130 2.74 -0.70 -9.92
CA ASN A 130 1.68 -1.54 -10.45
C ASN A 130 0.46 -1.59 -9.51
N GLY A 131 0.68 -1.74 -8.20
CA GLY A 131 -0.40 -1.74 -7.20
C GLY A 131 -1.16 -0.42 -7.17
N ILE A 132 -0.46 0.72 -7.24
CA ILE A 132 -1.08 2.04 -7.31
C ILE A 132 -1.89 2.18 -8.61
N ASP A 133 -1.31 1.81 -9.76
CA ASP A 133 -1.96 1.95 -11.05
C ASP A 133 -3.23 1.08 -11.13
N TYR A 134 -3.18 -0.18 -10.64
CA TYR A 134 -4.35 -1.06 -10.60
C TYR A 134 -5.45 -0.56 -9.67
N ALA A 135 -5.10 -0.06 -8.48
CA ALA A 135 -6.07 0.54 -7.57
C ALA A 135 -6.72 1.77 -8.19
N THR A 136 -5.94 2.63 -8.84
CA THR A 136 -6.42 3.84 -9.53
C THR A 136 -7.35 3.49 -10.70
N GLU A 137 -6.99 2.53 -11.55
CA GLU A 137 -7.85 2.06 -12.65
C GLU A 137 -9.19 1.52 -12.13
N LEU A 138 -9.21 0.93 -10.97
CA LEU A 138 -10.41 0.40 -10.32
C LEU A 138 -11.16 1.45 -9.49
N GLY A 139 -10.60 2.64 -9.30
CA GLY A 139 -11.15 3.69 -8.46
C GLY A 139 -11.17 3.35 -6.97
N MET A 140 -10.18 2.59 -6.51
CA MET A 140 -9.94 2.27 -5.10
C MET A 140 -8.87 3.20 -4.52
N TYR A 141 -8.95 3.46 -3.22
CA TYR A 141 -7.86 4.09 -2.49
C TYR A 141 -6.71 3.10 -2.27
N VAL A 142 -5.48 3.62 -2.18
CA VAL A 142 -4.29 2.82 -1.94
C VAL A 142 -3.41 3.46 -0.87
N ILE A 143 -2.98 2.64 0.08
CA ILE A 143 -2.03 3.03 1.13
C ILE A 143 -0.67 2.49 0.74
N LEU A 144 0.29 3.38 0.57
CA LEU A 144 1.67 3.06 0.30
C LEU A 144 2.43 2.98 1.62
N ASP A 145 2.76 1.76 2.04
CA ASP A 145 3.31 1.49 3.35
C ASP A 145 4.81 1.17 3.30
N TRP A 146 5.60 2.02 3.94
CA TRP A 146 6.99 1.78 4.30
C TRP A 146 7.03 0.90 5.56
N HIS A 147 7.07 -0.42 5.33
CA HIS A 147 6.76 -1.43 6.33
C HIS A 147 7.95 -1.71 7.28
N VAL A 148 8.20 -0.76 8.19
CA VAL A 148 9.18 -0.87 9.28
C VAL A 148 8.75 -1.97 10.24
N LEU A 149 9.63 -2.93 10.54
CA LEU A 149 9.40 -4.00 11.52
C LEU A 149 10.72 -4.44 12.19
N ASN A 150 11.60 -5.18 11.48
CA ASN A 150 12.90 -5.64 12.02
C ASN A 150 13.91 -4.52 12.21
N ASP A 151 13.83 -3.47 11.43
CA ASP A 151 14.59 -2.22 11.62
C ASP A 151 14.19 -1.45 12.88
N ARG A 152 13.02 -1.74 13.46
CA ARG A 152 12.54 -1.24 14.77
C ARG A 152 12.35 0.27 14.81
N ASP A 153 13.41 1.03 14.55
CA ASP A 153 13.39 2.50 14.49
C ASP A 153 13.42 2.95 13.01
N PRO A 154 12.42 3.72 12.54
CA PRO A 154 12.36 4.17 11.15
C PRO A 154 13.57 5.02 10.73
N ASN A 155 14.34 5.55 11.68
CA ASN A 155 15.57 6.28 11.38
C ASN A 155 16.70 5.39 10.84
N VAL A 156 16.64 4.05 11.01
CA VAL A 156 17.67 3.12 10.52
C VAL A 156 17.81 3.22 8.99
N HIS A 157 16.70 3.27 8.27
CA HIS A 157 16.68 3.38 6.81
C HIS A 157 16.07 4.70 6.31
N LYS A 158 16.23 5.78 7.09
CA LYS A 158 15.67 7.09 6.77
C LYS A 158 16.16 7.65 5.42
N ALA A 159 17.42 7.45 5.09
CA ALA A 159 17.98 7.95 3.83
C ALA A 159 17.32 7.28 2.59
N GLU A 160 16.99 6.01 2.69
CA GLU A 160 16.26 5.25 1.68
C GLU A 160 14.79 5.69 1.63
N ALA A 161 14.17 5.86 2.79
CA ALA A 161 12.78 6.35 2.90
C ALA A 161 12.61 7.73 2.24
N LEU A 162 13.51 8.66 2.50
CA LEU A 162 13.50 10.00 1.88
C LEU A 162 13.54 9.93 0.36
N LYS A 163 14.40 9.08 -0.22
CA LYS A 163 14.49 8.88 -1.68
C LYS A 163 13.24 8.24 -2.24
N PHE A 164 12.73 7.21 -1.55
CA PHE A 164 11.54 6.49 -1.95
C PHE A 164 10.30 7.39 -1.97
N PHE A 165 10.04 8.12 -0.88
CA PHE A 165 8.90 9.01 -0.81
C PHE A 165 9.04 10.22 -1.72
N GLN A 166 10.26 10.75 -1.96
CA GLN A 166 10.50 11.78 -2.96
C GLN A 166 10.11 11.29 -4.36
N GLU A 167 10.49 10.06 -4.74
CA GLU A 167 10.14 9.48 -6.03
C GLU A 167 8.63 9.24 -6.13
N MET A 168 8.03 8.56 -5.15
CA MET A 168 6.62 8.18 -5.20
C MET A 168 5.70 9.40 -5.16
N SER A 169 5.92 10.35 -4.25
CA SER A 169 5.09 11.56 -4.18
C SER A 169 5.22 12.44 -5.42
N SER A 170 6.39 12.50 -6.05
CA SER A 170 6.58 13.22 -7.31
C SER A 170 5.84 12.57 -8.49
N LEU A 171 5.83 11.24 -8.57
CA LEU A 171 5.16 10.50 -9.64
C LEU A 171 3.63 10.61 -9.55
N TYR A 172 3.10 10.63 -8.35
CA TYR A 172 1.67 10.50 -8.09
C TYR A 172 1.01 11.75 -7.48
N LYS A 173 1.66 12.90 -7.54
CA LYS A 173 1.21 14.18 -6.96
C LYS A 173 -0.20 14.63 -7.36
N ASP A 174 -0.62 14.24 -8.57
CA ASP A 174 -1.91 14.61 -9.14
C ASP A 174 -3.00 13.52 -8.95
N TYR A 175 -2.71 12.50 -8.11
CA TYR A 175 -3.63 11.40 -7.83
C TYR A 175 -4.40 11.64 -6.54
N ASP A 176 -5.72 11.44 -6.57
CA ASP A 176 -6.62 11.70 -5.44
C ASP A 176 -6.77 10.50 -4.48
N ASN A 177 -6.24 9.34 -4.86
CA ASN A 177 -6.52 8.07 -4.19
C ASN A 177 -5.36 7.50 -3.37
N ILE A 178 -4.26 8.25 -3.18
CA ILE A 178 -3.07 7.74 -2.50
C ILE A 178 -2.95 8.30 -1.09
N LEU A 179 -2.67 7.43 -0.14
CA LEU A 179 -2.27 7.75 1.23
C LEU A 179 -0.85 7.19 1.46
N TYR A 180 -0.05 7.89 2.23
CA TYR A 180 1.33 7.49 2.52
C TYR A 180 1.46 7.06 3.98
N GLU A 181 1.82 5.80 4.23
CA GLU A 181 2.17 5.32 5.57
C GLU A 181 3.69 5.30 5.70
N ILE A 182 4.23 6.23 6.49
CA ILE A 182 5.66 6.49 6.52
C ILE A 182 6.46 5.55 7.42
N CYS A 183 5.80 4.85 8.33
CA CYS A 183 6.37 3.75 9.11
C CYS A 183 5.26 2.88 9.69
N ASN A 184 5.38 1.56 9.50
CA ASN A 184 4.38 0.57 9.93
C ASN A 184 4.37 0.37 11.45
N GLU A 185 5.41 -0.25 12.00
CA GLU A 185 5.45 -0.72 13.39
C GLU A 185 6.79 -0.43 14.08
N PRO A 186 7.07 0.83 14.44
CA PRO A 186 8.20 1.13 15.32
C PRO A 186 8.09 0.36 16.64
N ASN A 187 9.18 -0.30 17.06
CA ASN A 187 9.13 -1.24 18.17
C ASN A 187 10.43 -1.29 18.98
N SER A 188 10.55 -2.27 19.91
CA SER A 188 11.75 -2.56 20.69
C SER A 188 12.31 -1.35 21.47
N GLY A 189 11.44 -0.49 21.96
CA GLY A 189 11.82 0.69 22.74
C GLY A 189 12.09 1.95 21.93
N THR A 190 11.79 1.93 20.61
CA THR A 190 11.78 3.17 19.81
C THR A 190 10.80 4.17 20.39
N SER A 191 11.31 5.34 20.78
CA SER A 191 10.50 6.38 21.42
C SER A 191 9.65 7.16 20.43
N TRP A 192 8.58 7.77 20.90
CA TRP A 192 7.78 8.70 20.11
C TRP A 192 8.61 9.88 19.60
N ASP A 193 9.58 10.37 20.36
CA ASP A 193 10.49 11.44 19.91
C ASP A 193 11.40 10.99 18.76
N SER A 194 11.85 9.72 18.74
CA SER A 194 12.58 9.17 17.59
C SER A 194 11.72 9.14 16.34
N ILE A 195 10.47 8.68 16.47
CA ILE A 195 9.50 8.65 15.35
C ILE A 195 9.19 10.07 14.86
N LYS A 196 8.97 11.04 15.78
CA LYS A 196 8.79 12.44 15.41
C LYS A 196 9.99 13.02 14.66
N SER A 197 11.21 12.66 15.07
CA SER A 197 12.43 13.10 14.37
C SER A 197 12.47 12.60 12.92
N TYR A 198 12.13 11.33 12.71
CA TYR A 198 11.98 10.75 11.37
C TYR A 198 10.87 11.42 10.55
N ALA A 199 9.68 11.54 11.14
CA ALA A 199 8.51 12.11 10.48
C ALA A 199 8.73 13.56 10.02
N ARG A 200 9.42 14.38 10.84
CA ARG A 200 9.75 15.78 10.53
C ARG A 200 10.68 15.93 9.31
N GLU A 201 11.39 14.88 8.92
CA GLU A 201 12.21 14.89 7.71
C GLU A 201 11.44 14.31 6.51
N VAL A 202 10.64 13.26 6.69
CA VAL A 202 9.92 12.59 5.60
C VAL A 202 8.67 13.34 5.15
N ILE A 203 7.87 13.86 6.09
CA ILE A 203 6.64 14.60 5.77
C ILE A 203 6.90 15.77 4.81
N PRO A 204 7.89 16.65 5.05
CA PRO A 204 8.18 17.75 4.12
C PRO A 204 8.58 17.29 2.73
N VAL A 205 9.23 16.13 2.58
CA VAL A 205 9.59 15.57 1.27
C VAL A 205 8.36 15.18 0.47
N ILE A 206 7.37 14.55 1.11
CA ILE A 206 6.08 14.23 0.48
C ILE A 206 5.33 15.51 0.13
N ARG A 207 5.22 16.44 1.09
CA ARG A 207 4.48 17.70 0.96
C ARG A 207 5.06 18.65 -0.08
N ALA A 208 6.34 18.56 -0.39
CA ALA A 208 6.96 19.33 -1.48
C ALA A 208 6.40 18.97 -2.86
N ASN A 209 5.83 17.78 -3.02
CA ASN A 209 5.22 17.30 -4.27
C ASN A 209 3.69 17.24 -4.17
N ASP A 210 3.14 16.87 -3.04
CA ASP A 210 1.70 16.72 -2.76
C ASP A 210 1.37 17.41 -1.43
N GLU A 211 1.01 18.68 -1.50
CA GLU A 211 0.80 19.56 -0.34
C GLU A 211 -0.32 19.02 0.58
N ASP A 212 -1.36 18.46 0.00
CA ASP A 212 -2.56 17.97 0.71
C ASP A 212 -2.51 16.46 1.03
N ALA A 213 -1.39 15.76 0.79
CA ALA A 213 -1.29 14.33 1.01
C ALA A 213 -1.77 13.91 2.41
N VAL A 214 -2.58 12.87 2.49
CA VAL A 214 -2.90 12.22 3.78
C VAL A 214 -1.75 11.28 4.14
N ILE A 215 -1.17 11.47 5.32
CA ILE A 215 -0.01 10.72 5.78
C ILE A 215 -0.35 9.99 7.08
N LEU A 216 -0.05 8.68 7.11
CA LEU A 216 -0.18 7.82 8.28
C LEU A 216 1.19 7.70 8.95
N VAL A 217 1.20 7.84 10.28
CA VAL A 217 2.42 7.78 11.10
C VAL A 217 2.28 6.69 12.15
N GLY A 218 3.11 5.65 12.05
CA GLY A 218 3.19 4.59 13.05
C GLY A 218 3.55 5.12 14.43
N THR A 219 3.05 4.49 15.46
CA THR A 219 3.30 4.86 16.86
C THR A 219 4.18 3.82 17.57
N PRO A 220 4.75 4.09 18.76
CA PRO A 220 5.60 3.12 19.44
C PRO A 220 4.88 1.80 19.77
N THR A 221 5.69 0.77 20.11
CA THR A 221 5.20 -0.52 20.59
C THR A 221 4.29 -1.21 19.57
N TRP A 222 4.83 -1.40 18.34
CA TRP A 222 4.06 -1.99 17.22
C TRP A 222 2.76 -1.25 16.96
N SER A 223 2.83 0.06 16.88
CA SER A 223 1.68 0.95 16.63
C SER A 223 0.52 0.77 17.64
N GLN A 224 0.85 0.59 18.93
CA GLN A 224 -0.13 0.46 20.02
C GLN A 224 -0.19 1.68 20.93
N ASP A 225 0.94 2.42 21.07
CA ASP A 225 1.05 3.52 22.05
C ASP A 225 0.61 4.86 21.46
N ILE A 226 -0.60 4.91 20.92
CA ILE A 226 -1.22 6.13 20.34
C ILE A 226 -1.42 7.25 21.38
N ASP A 227 -1.46 6.92 22.68
CA ASP A 227 -1.53 7.87 23.77
C ASP A 227 -0.29 8.78 23.84
N GLN A 228 0.88 8.29 23.44
CA GLN A 228 2.07 9.13 23.33
C GLN A 228 1.93 10.17 22.21
N ALA A 229 1.32 9.79 21.09
CA ALA A 229 1.00 10.71 20.00
C ALA A 229 -0.10 11.71 20.43
N ALA A 230 -1.12 11.28 21.18
CA ALA A 230 -2.16 12.16 21.70
C ALA A 230 -1.61 13.21 22.67
N ALA A 231 -0.64 12.82 23.50
CA ALA A 231 0.00 13.74 24.45
C ALA A 231 0.92 14.78 23.77
N SER A 232 1.49 14.46 22.61
CA SER A 232 2.44 15.33 21.89
C SER A 232 2.38 15.07 20.39
N PRO A 233 1.31 15.49 19.71
CA PRO A 233 1.14 15.24 18.26
C PRO A 233 2.19 15.98 17.42
N LEU A 234 2.34 15.56 16.17
CA LEU A 234 3.09 16.28 15.15
C LEU A 234 2.31 17.54 14.73
N GLU A 235 3.04 18.59 14.39
CA GLU A 235 2.47 19.90 14.03
C GLU A 235 2.27 20.01 12.51
N TYR A 236 1.52 19.06 11.91
CA TYR A 236 1.16 19.06 10.50
C TYR A 236 -0.31 18.71 10.34
N ASP A 237 -0.95 19.27 9.33
CA ASP A 237 -2.31 18.91 8.94
C ASP A 237 -2.35 17.58 8.15
N ASN A 238 -3.52 17.02 7.94
CA ASN A 238 -3.76 15.78 7.17
C ASN A 238 -2.91 14.60 7.64
N LEU A 239 -2.71 14.44 8.95
CA LEU A 239 -2.07 13.29 9.56
C LEU A 239 -3.09 12.37 10.21
N LEU A 240 -2.81 11.07 10.14
CA LEU A 240 -3.47 10.01 10.90
C LEU A 240 -2.41 9.23 11.67
N TYR A 241 -2.71 8.91 12.92
CA TYR A 241 -1.81 8.11 13.76
C TYR A 241 -2.24 6.66 13.73
N THR A 242 -1.28 5.79 13.46
CA THR A 242 -1.56 4.38 13.25
C THR A 242 -1.74 3.65 14.57
N LEU A 243 -2.85 2.89 14.68
CA LEU A 243 -3.09 1.89 15.71
C LEU A 243 -3.15 0.52 15.06
N HIS A 244 -2.43 -0.48 15.61
CA HIS A 244 -2.53 -1.88 15.20
C HIS A 244 -3.10 -2.73 16.34
N PHE A 245 -3.92 -3.71 15.98
CA PHE A 245 -4.42 -4.70 16.93
C PHE A 245 -4.58 -6.08 16.32
N TYR A 246 -4.43 -7.09 17.17
CA TYR A 246 -4.78 -8.47 16.89
C TYR A 246 -5.78 -8.92 17.95
N ALA A 247 -6.98 -9.26 17.53
CA ALA A 247 -8.14 -9.32 18.41
C ALA A 247 -8.05 -10.37 19.52
N ASN A 248 -7.26 -11.44 19.33
CA ASN A 248 -7.06 -12.45 20.37
C ASN A 248 -5.98 -12.04 21.40
N THR A 249 -5.23 -10.98 21.16
CA THR A 249 -4.22 -10.41 22.09
C THR A 249 -4.66 -9.07 22.66
N HIS A 250 -5.12 -8.17 21.79
CA HIS A 250 -5.43 -6.79 22.10
C HIS A 250 -6.95 -6.63 22.29
N THR A 251 -7.38 -6.58 23.53
CA THR A 251 -8.79 -6.59 23.90
C THR A 251 -9.25 -5.23 24.45
N ASP A 252 -10.07 -5.24 25.48
CA ASP A 252 -10.71 -4.05 26.06
C ASP A 252 -9.72 -2.94 26.50
N TRP A 253 -8.56 -3.29 26.99
CA TRP A 253 -7.56 -2.32 27.44
C TRP A 253 -7.07 -1.40 26.30
N LEU A 254 -6.89 -1.94 25.08
CA LEU A 254 -6.43 -1.15 23.95
C LEU A 254 -7.60 -0.37 23.30
N ARG A 255 -8.83 -0.93 23.31
CA ARG A 255 -10.04 -0.17 22.92
C ARG A 255 -10.26 1.05 23.82
N LYS A 256 -10.10 0.91 25.14
CA LYS A 256 -10.18 2.04 26.08
C LYS A 256 -9.11 3.10 25.82
N ARG A 257 -7.90 2.68 25.45
CA ARG A 257 -6.84 3.61 25.05
C ARG A 257 -7.26 4.38 23.80
N LEU A 258 -7.80 3.70 22.79
CA LEU A 258 -8.32 4.32 21.58
C LEU A 258 -9.39 5.36 21.89
N ASP A 259 -10.42 5.00 22.66
CA ASP A 259 -11.48 5.93 23.07
C ASP A 259 -10.93 7.18 23.78
N ALA A 260 -9.98 6.99 24.68
CA ALA A 260 -9.35 8.10 25.39
C ALA A 260 -8.56 9.03 24.45
N CYS A 261 -7.88 8.49 23.44
CA CYS A 261 -7.12 9.28 22.46
C CYS A 261 -8.05 10.04 21.50
N ILE A 262 -9.13 9.41 21.05
CA ILE A 262 -10.16 10.08 20.23
C ILE A 262 -10.80 11.23 21.01
N ALA A 263 -11.12 11.04 22.28
CA ALA A 263 -11.68 12.07 23.13
C ALA A 263 -10.71 13.28 23.33
N GLN A 264 -9.41 13.07 23.15
CA GLN A 264 -8.39 14.12 23.13
C GLN A 264 -8.21 14.78 21.74
N GLY A 265 -8.93 14.30 20.73
CA GLY A 265 -8.89 14.85 19.38
C GLY A 265 -7.83 14.21 18.46
N LEU A 266 -7.27 13.05 18.82
CA LEU A 266 -6.30 12.35 17.97
C LEU A 266 -7.00 11.70 16.78
N PRO A 267 -6.63 12.02 15.52
CA PRO A 267 -7.08 11.30 14.33
C PRO A 267 -6.34 9.96 14.19
N VAL A 268 -7.07 8.86 14.16
CA VAL A 268 -6.50 7.50 14.14
C VAL A 268 -6.91 6.74 12.89
N PHE A 269 -6.01 5.90 12.38
CA PHE A 269 -6.23 4.91 11.35
C PHE A 269 -5.73 3.55 11.84
N VAL A 270 -6.51 2.50 11.67
CA VAL A 270 -6.08 1.12 11.93
C VAL A 270 -5.57 0.51 10.62
N SER A 271 -4.33 0.83 10.24
CA SER A 271 -3.78 0.38 8.96
C SER A 271 -3.46 -1.12 8.93
N GLU A 272 -3.46 -1.77 10.10
CA GLU A 272 -3.32 -3.22 10.21
C GLU A 272 -4.11 -3.76 11.40
N PHE A 273 -4.93 -4.80 11.15
CA PHE A 273 -5.54 -5.58 12.23
C PHE A 273 -5.64 -7.06 11.84
N GLY A 274 -5.59 -7.94 12.86
CA GLY A 274 -5.79 -9.36 12.73
C GLY A 274 -6.90 -9.88 13.64
N THR A 275 -7.53 -10.98 13.24
CA THR A 275 -8.56 -11.69 14.02
C THR A 275 -7.99 -12.66 15.06
N CYS A 276 -6.68 -12.96 14.95
CA CYS A 276 -5.94 -13.96 15.72
C CYS A 276 -5.01 -13.33 16.78
N ASP A 277 -3.98 -14.08 17.19
CA ASP A 277 -2.93 -13.59 18.09
C ASP A 277 -1.98 -12.61 17.37
N ALA A 278 -1.30 -11.76 18.13
CA ALA A 278 -0.33 -10.78 17.61
C ALA A 278 0.87 -11.40 16.87
N SER A 279 1.06 -12.72 16.95
CA SER A 279 2.02 -13.46 16.15
C SER A 279 1.60 -13.68 14.68
N GLY A 280 0.38 -13.29 14.30
CA GLY A 280 -0.24 -13.64 13.02
C GLY A 280 -0.77 -15.07 12.96
N SER A 281 -0.59 -15.84 14.04
CA SER A 281 -1.00 -17.23 14.18
C SER A 281 -1.89 -17.42 15.41
N GLY A 282 -2.07 -18.67 15.89
CA GLY A 282 -2.96 -18.96 17.01
C GLY A 282 -4.42 -19.03 16.61
N GLY A 283 -5.33 -18.90 17.59
CA GLY A 283 -6.77 -18.99 17.35
C GLY A 283 -7.39 -17.67 16.91
N ASN A 284 -8.43 -17.73 16.08
CA ASN A 284 -9.27 -16.57 15.79
C ASN A 284 -10.15 -16.22 16.99
N ASN A 285 -10.36 -14.93 17.21
CA ASN A 285 -11.31 -14.41 18.20
C ASN A 285 -12.31 -13.44 17.54
N PHE A 286 -13.27 -14.01 16.83
CA PHE A 286 -14.25 -13.21 16.09
C PHE A 286 -15.17 -12.38 16.98
N ALA A 287 -15.40 -12.81 18.22
CA ALA A 287 -16.16 -12.01 19.18
C ALA A 287 -15.41 -10.71 19.53
N GLN A 288 -14.12 -10.80 19.82
CA GLN A 288 -13.31 -9.60 20.06
C GLN A 288 -13.12 -8.77 18.79
N THR A 289 -12.98 -9.41 17.62
CA THR A 289 -12.91 -8.71 16.34
C THR A 289 -14.18 -7.90 16.08
N SER A 290 -15.36 -8.46 16.34
CA SER A 290 -16.63 -7.75 16.20
C SER A 290 -16.68 -6.50 17.09
N LEU A 291 -16.28 -6.62 18.36
CA LEU A 291 -16.23 -5.48 19.28
C LEU A 291 -15.25 -4.39 18.83
N TRP A 292 -14.14 -4.76 18.22
CA TRP A 292 -13.21 -3.81 17.61
C TRP A 292 -13.84 -3.09 16.41
N LEU A 293 -14.34 -3.83 15.44
CA LEU A 293 -14.88 -3.25 14.22
C LEU A 293 -16.14 -2.41 14.48
N GLU A 294 -16.99 -2.81 15.42
CA GLU A 294 -18.12 -2.00 15.88
C GLU A 294 -17.68 -0.65 16.45
N LEU A 295 -16.62 -0.64 17.28
CA LEU A 295 -16.03 0.58 17.80
C LEU A 295 -15.45 1.48 16.71
N LEU A 296 -14.71 0.89 15.78
CA LEU A 296 -14.14 1.63 14.64
C LEU A 296 -15.24 2.24 13.76
N ASP A 297 -16.31 1.49 13.51
CA ASP A 297 -17.45 1.96 12.74
C ASP A 297 -18.20 3.10 13.44
N GLN A 298 -18.39 3.01 14.75
CA GLN A 298 -19.03 4.07 15.54
C GLN A 298 -18.25 5.40 15.45
N HIS A 299 -16.93 5.34 15.43
CA HIS A 299 -16.06 6.50 15.28
C HIS A 299 -15.71 6.84 13.84
N GLN A 300 -16.12 6.04 12.86
CA GLN A 300 -15.77 6.14 11.43
C GLN A 300 -14.25 6.09 11.21
N ILE A 301 -13.53 5.30 12.02
CA ILE A 301 -12.10 5.05 11.89
C ILE A 301 -11.87 4.04 10.79
N SER A 302 -11.05 4.39 9.82
CA SER A 302 -10.66 3.55 8.69
C SER A 302 -9.75 2.40 9.12
N TYR A 303 -9.79 1.26 8.39
CA TYR A 303 -9.00 0.08 8.74
C TYR A 303 -8.66 -0.83 7.56
N CYS A 304 -7.54 -1.57 7.68
CA CYS A 304 -7.15 -2.64 6.76
C CYS A 304 -6.90 -3.94 7.51
N CYS A 305 -7.45 -5.05 7.00
CA CYS A 305 -7.21 -6.38 7.55
C CYS A 305 -5.87 -6.94 7.05
N TRP A 306 -5.07 -7.46 7.94
CA TRP A 306 -3.88 -8.24 7.66
C TRP A 306 -4.24 -9.72 7.60
N ASN A 307 -3.99 -10.51 6.53
CA ASN A 307 -3.31 -10.11 5.30
C ASN A 307 -3.82 -10.89 4.07
N LEU A 308 -3.65 -10.32 2.91
CA LEU A 308 -3.94 -10.94 1.62
C LEU A 308 -2.76 -11.83 1.18
N ALA A 309 -2.76 -13.06 1.61
CA ALA A 309 -1.81 -14.11 1.24
C ALA A 309 -2.41 -15.50 1.45
N ASN A 310 -1.73 -16.52 0.91
CA ASN A 310 -2.00 -17.93 1.19
C ASN A 310 -0.91 -18.57 2.07
N LYS A 311 -0.29 -17.76 2.91
CA LYS A 311 0.70 -18.24 3.88
C LYS A 311 0.04 -19.17 4.90
N ALA A 312 0.74 -20.18 5.37
CA ALA A 312 0.24 -21.10 6.39
C ALA A 312 0.27 -20.43 7.78
N GLU A 313 -0.55 -19.41 7.96
CA GLU A 313 -0.77 -18.70 9.22
C GLU A 313 -2.24 -18.25 9.33
N THR A 314 -2.71 -18.02 10.54
CA THR A 314 -4.14 -17.74 10.81
C THR A 314 -4.60 -16.39 10.23
N SER A 315 -3.72 -15.39 10.20
CA SER A 315 -4.03 -14.05 9.66
C SER A 315 -4.23 -14.03 8.15
N SER A 316 -3.69 -15.00 7.40
CA SER A 316 -3.86 -15.07 5.94
C SER A 316 -5.30 -15.37 5.55
N VAL A 317 -5.86 -14.58 4.62
CA VAL A 317 -7.27 -14.73 4.22
C VAL A 317 -7.48 -15.78 3.14
N ILE A 318 -6.44 -16.20 2.42
CA ILE A 318 -6.51 -17.25 1.41
C ILE A 318 -6.04 -18.58 2.04
N ALA A 319 -6.74 -19.68 1.77
CA ALA A 319 -6.34 -20.98 2.26
C ALA A 319 -4.94 -21.36 1.73
N PRO A 320 -4.04 -21.95 2.55
CA PRO A 320 -2.67 -22.29 2.13
C PRO A 320 -2.61 -23.24 0.92
N SER A 321 -3.64 -24.05 0.72
CA SER A 321 -3.76 -24.98 -0.43
C SER A 321 -4.24 -24.30 -1.71
N CYS A 322 -4.72 -23.06 -1.64
CA CYS A 322 -5.24 -22.34 -2.79
C CYS A 322 -4.11 -21.63 -3.56
N SER A 323 -4.01 -21.90 -4.85
CA SER A 323 -3.05 -21.25 -5.76
C SER A 323 -3.66 -20.14 -6.61
N LYS A 324 -4.98 -19.92 -6.51
CA LYS A 324 -5.65 -18.83 -7.21
C LYS A 324 -5.25 -17.48 -6.61
N VAL A 325 -5.18 -16.49 -7.46
CA VAL A 325 -4.89 -15.10 -7.06
C VAL A 325 -6.13 -14.19 -7.05
N SER A 326 -7.27 -14.69 -7.54
CA SER A 326 -8.52 -13.93 -7.65
C SER A 326 -9.74 -14.85 -7.72
N GLY A 327 -10.96 -14.32 -7.59
CA GLY A 327 -12.22 -15.05 -7.77
C GLY A 327 -12.37 -16.23 -6.83
N TRP A 328 -12.02 -16.06 -5.55
CA TRP A 328 -12.03 -17.14 -4.57
C TRP A 328 -13.44 -17.53 -4.14
N ASN A 329 -13.71 -18.83 -4.22
CA ASN A 329 -14.88 -19.43 -3.58
C ASN A 329 -14.68 -19.55 -2.05
N PRO A 330 -15.75 -19.70 -1.25
CA PRO A 330 -15.63 -19.81 0.21
C PRO A 330 -14.68 -20.92 0.69
N GLU A 331 -14.57 -22.03 -0.04
CA GLU A 331 -13.70 -23.16 0.27
C GLU A 331 -12.22 -22.87 0.03
N GLU A 332 -11.92 -21.87 -0.78
CA GLU A 332 -10.56 -21.42 -1.11
C GLU A 332 -10.06 -20.33 -0.14
N LEU A 333 -10.95 -19.83 0.73
CA LEU A 333 -10.63 -18.89 1.78
C LEU A 333 -10.30 -19.62 3.10
N SER A 334 -9.42 -19.02 3.89
CA SER A 334 -9.21 -19.43 5.28
C SER A 334 -10.46 -19.14 6.13
N GLU A 335 -10.47 -19.55 7.39
CA GLU A 335 -11.52 -19.17 8.32
C GLU A 335 -11.58 -17.64 8.50
N THR A 336 -10.42 -17.00 8.65
CA THR A 336 -10.28 -15.54 8.68
C THR A 336 -10.85 -14.90 7.42
N GLY A 337 -10.48 -15.41 6.23
CA GLY A 337 -10.93 -14.86 4.95
C GLY A 337 -12.44 -14.94 4.76
N ARG A 338 -13.08 -16.05 5.13
CA ARG A 338 -14.55 -16.17 5.07
C ARG A 338 -15.23 -15.14 5.97
N TRP A 339 -14.77 -15.04 7.21
CA TRP A 339 -15.37 -14.13 8.20
C TRP A 339 -15.20 -12.65 7.79
N ILE A 340 -14.00 -12.25 7.37
CA ILE A 340 -13.71 -10.87 6.94
C ILE A 340 -14.52 -10.52 5.68
N ARG A 341 -14.59 -11.40 4.68
CA ARG A 341 -15.39 -11.19 3.49
C ARG A 341 -16.85 -10.98 3.83
N GLU A 342 -17.44 -11.84 4.67
CA GLU A 342 -18.81 -11.69 5.13
C GLU A 342 -19.04 -10.36 5.89
N TYR A 343 -18.05 -9.91 6.66
CA TYR A 343 -18.15 -8.63 7.35
C TYR A 343 -18.15 -7.46 6.37
N PHE A 344 -17.24 -7.43 5.41
CA PHE A 344 -17.16 -6.35 4.42
C PHE A 344 -18.39 -6.27 3.51
N LEU A 345 -19.00 -7.41 3.18
CA LEU A 345 -20.24 -7.44 2.38
C LEU A 345 -21.45 -6.83 3.08
N ARG A 346 -21.38 -6.55 4.38
CA ARG A 346 -22.47 -5.90 5.15
C ARG A 346 -22.30 -4.37 5.27
N LYS A 347 -21.17 -3.83 4.76
CA LYS A 347 -20.88 -2.41 4.67
C LYS A 347 -21.58 -1.80 3.45
#